data_32f345e68beb1622869ff561d6fa889e
#
_entry.id   32f345e68beb1622869ff561d6fa889e
#
_cell.length_a   1.000
_cell.length_b   1.000
_cell.length_c   1.000
_cell.angle_alpha   90.00
_cell.angle_beta   90.00
_cell.angle_gamma   90.00
#
_symmetry.space_group_name_H-M   'P 1'
#
loop_
_entity.id
_entity.type
_entity.pdbx_description
1 polymer ?
#
loop_
_entity_poly.entity_id
_entity_poly.type
_entity_poly.pdbx_seq_one_letter_code
_entity_poly.pdbx_strand_id
1 'polypeptide(L)'
;HLTDILRSYVEPAQRNGPPLYQSLIDAGLATLWSAVRGFAIGGVFGFALAIVFAHSSLMTRGLLPYVVASQTVPILAIAPMIVIWMSRAGAIDWAVPVIAAYLTFFPVTIYTLRGLTSVPTTALELMESYAASRREILFKLRLPNALPQIFTALKISATASVVGAIIGELPSGIQNGMGIAILNFSRYYNQSPPRVWATIFAAGLIGMLFF
;
A
#
# COMPACT_ATOMS: atom_id res chain seq x y z
N HIS A 1 0.95 32.34 -1.36
CA HIS A 1 2.39 32.24 -1.64
C HIS A 1 3.01 31.07 -0.86
N LEU A 2 4.21 30.60 -1.29
CA LEU A 2 4.92 29.49 -0.61
C LEU A 2 5.25 29.84 0.86
N THR A 3 5.53 31.10 1.12
CA THR A 3 5.77 31.66 2.47
C THR A 3 4.59 31.47 3.40
N ASP A 4 3.36 31.55 2.90
CA ASP A 4 2.14 31.39 3.70
C ASP A 4 1.93 29.93 4.09
N ILE A 5 2.33 29.01 3.20
CA ILE A 5 2.30 27.56 3.49
C ILE A 5 3.32 27.22 4.58
N LEU A 6 4.54 27.74 4.50
CA LEU A 6 5.57 27.51 5.52
C LEU A 6 5.18 28.11 6.86
N ARG A 7 4.58 29.31 6.86
CA ARG A 7 4.08 29.95 8.08
C ARG A 7 2.94 29.17 8.73
N SER A 8 2.06 28.56 7.92
CA SER A 8 0.92 27.78 8.41
C SER A 8 1.34 26.58 9.26
N TYR A 9 2.54 26.02 9.08
CA TYR A 9 3.04 24.92 9.92
C TYR A 9 3.21 25.30 11.39
N VAL A 10 3.58 26.54 11.67
CA VAL A 10 3.82 27.04 13.04
C VAL A 10 2.54 27.57 13.68
N GLU A 11 1.54 27.93 12.88
CA GLU A 11 0.25 28.40 13.38
C GLU A 11 -0.56 27.27 14.02
N PRO A 12 -1.40 27.55 15.04
CA PRO A 12 -2.26 26.53 15.64
C PRO A 12 -3.21 25.91 14.60
N ALA A 13 -3.32 24.58 14.59
CA ALA A 13 -4.26 23.87 13.72
C ALA A 13 -5.73 24.23 13.99
N GLN A 14 -6.05 24.52 15.27
CA GLN A 14 -7.34 24.99 15.77
C GLN A 14 -7.12 26.14 16.76
N ARG A 15 -8.18 26.94 17.04
CA ARG A 15 -8.12 28.21 17.80
C ARG A 15 -7.40 28.14 19.17
N ASN A 16 -7.29 26.92 19.76
CA ASN A 16 -6.58 26.66 21.02
C ASN A 16 -5.83 25.31 20.96
N GLY A 17 -5.49 24.85 19.76
CA GLY A 17 -4.84 23.56 19.54
C GLY A 17 -3.33 23.66 19.42
N PRO A 18 -2.65 22.51 19.27
CA PRO A 18 -1.22 22.47 19.00
C PRO A 18 -0.90 23.09 17.63
N PRO A 19 0.37 23.46 17.40
CA PRO A 19 0.83 23.88 16.07
C PRO A 19 0.50 22.85 15.00
N LEU A 20 0.23 23.31 13.77
CA LEU A 20 -0.17 22.43 12.66
C LEU A 20 0.84 21.30 12.44
N TYR A 21 2.15 21.57 12.52
CA TYR A 21 3.19 20.56 12.31
C TYR A 21 3.05 19.37 13.29
N GLN A 22 2.71 19.61 14.57
CA GLN A 22 2.51 18.52 15.53
C GLN A 22 1.30 17.66 15.14
N SER A 23 0.18 18.30 14.83
CA SER A 23 -1.03 17.59 14.38
C SER A 23 -0.78 16.76 13.11
N LEU A 24 0.06 17.26 12.19
CA LEU A 24 0.42 16.55 10.95
C LEU A 24 1.41 15.41 11.22
N ILE A 25 2.33 15.54 12.17
CA ILE A 25 3.22 14.44 12.57
C ILE A 25 2.39 13.30 13.18
N ASP A 26 1.48 13.61 14.12
CA ASP A 26 0.63 12.60 14.75
C ASP A 26 -0.27 11.90 13.72
N ALA A 27 -0.88 12.67 12.82
CA ALA A 27 -1.67 12.13 11.72
C ALA A 27 -0.82 11.27 10.78
N GLY A 28 0.40 11.74 10.47
CA GLY A 28 1.35 11.02 9.63
C GLY A 28 1.78 9.69 10.22
N LEU A 29 2.09 9.65 11.50
CA LEU A 29 2.46 8.42 12.21
C LEU A 29 1.29 7.42 12.24
N ALA A 30 0.05 7.87 12.43
CA ALA A 30 -1.13 7.02 12.38
C ALA A 30 -1.34 6.40 10.99
N THR A 31 -1.24 7.23 9.94
CA THR A 31 -1.31 6.77 8.54
C THR A 31 -0.18 5.79 8.22
N LEU A 32 1.06 6.12 8.61
CA LEU A 32 2.22 5.27 8.37
C LEU A 32 2.07 3.92 9.07
N TRP A 33 1.60 3.90 10.31
CA TRP A 33 1.34 2.65 11.02
C TRP A 33 0.31 1.77 10.32
N SER A 34 -0.77 2.37 9.80
CA SER A 34 -1.78 1.66 9.01
C SER A 34 -1.21 1.17 7.67
N ALA A 35 -0.39 1.99 7.00
CA ALA A 35 0.28 1.62 5.76
C ALA A 35 1.27 0.45 5.97
N VAL A 36 2.08 0.47 7.03
CA VAL A 36 3.02 -0.63 7.36
C VAL A 36 2.27 -1.95 7.57
N ARG A 37 1.18 -1.93 8.35
CA ARG A 37 0.33 -3.12 8.56
C ARG A 37 -0.27 -3.62 7.25
N GLY A 38 -0.80 -2.72 6.44
CA GLY A 38 -1.36 -3.04 5.13
C GLY A 38 -0.30 -3.58 4.16
N PHE A 39 0.88 -2.95 4.13
CA PHE A 39 2.02 -3.40 3.34
C PHE A 39 2.47 -4.81 3.72
N ALA A 40 2.57 -5.11 5.02
CA ALA A 40 2.96 -6.44 5.50
C ALA A 40 1.93 -7.50 5.09
N ILE A 41 0.63 -7.24 5.30
CA ILE A 41 -0.45 -8.19 4.96
C ILE A 41 -0.51 -8.39 3.44
N GLY A 42 -0.59 -7.30 2.67
CA GLY A 42 -0.67 -7.35 1.21
C GLY A 42 0.58 -7.93 0.58
N GLY A 43 1.77 -7.63 1.15
CA GLY A 43 3.05 -8.16 0.73
C GLY A 43 3.15 -9.68 0.91
N VAL A 44 2.84 -10.18 2.11
CA VAL A 44 2.85 -11.63 2.40
C VAL A 44 1.84 -12.36 1.53
N PHE A 45 0.61 -11.86 1.44
CA PHE A 45 -0.44 -12.46 0.62
C PHE A 45 -0.08 -12.45 -0.87
N GLY A 46 0.39 -11.32 -1.40
CA GLY A 46 0.80 -11.20 -2.80
C GLY A 46 2.00 -12.07 -3.14
N PHE A 47 2.97 -12.18 -2.24
CA PHE A 47 4.12 -13.06 -2.42
C PHE A 47 3.71 -14.54 -2.42
N ALA A 48 2.83 -14.96 -1.50
CA ALA A 48 2.29 -16.32 -1.46
C ALA A 48 1.53 -16.66 -2.74
N LEU A 49 0.67 -15.76 -3.23
CA LEU A 49 -0.03 -15.93 -4.51
C LEU A 49 0.94 -16.07 -5.68
N ALA A 50 1.98 -15.26 -5.75
CA ALA A 50 2.99 -15.34 -6.81
C ALA A 50 3.69 -16.72 -6.83
N ILE A 51 4.02 -17.27 -5.65
CA ILE A 51 4.59 -18.62 -5.54
C ILE A 51 3.60 -19.68 -6.05
N VAL A 52 2.32 -19.61 -5.63
CA VAL A 52 1.27 -20.53 -6.10
C VAL A 52 1.13 -20.47 -7.61
N PHE A 53 1.09 -19.28 -8.19
CA PHE A 53 1.01 -19.09 -9.63
C PHE A 53 2.25 -19.61 -10.35
N ALA A 54 3.44 -19.36 -9.85
CA ALA A 54 4.68 -19.86 -10.45
C ALA A 54 4.78 -21.40 -10.44
N HIS A 55 4.06 -22.09 -9.55
CA HIS A 55 4.07 -23.56 -9.45
C HIS A 55 2.96 -24.26 -10.24
N SER A 56 1.88 -23.55 -10.57
CA SER A 56 0.70 -24.15 -11.19
C SER A 56 0.18 -23.32 -12.34
N SER A 57 0.37 -23.80 -13.57
CA SER A 57 -0.17 -23.16 -14.78
C SER A 57 -1.71 -23.12 -14.75
N LEU A 58 -2.36 -24.08 -14.10
CA LEU A 58 -3.82 -24.08 -13.93
C LEU A 58 -4.26 -22.91 -13.04
N MET A 59 -3.59 -22.70 -11.89
CA MET A 59 -3.87 -21.57 -11.01
C MET A 59 -3.61 -20.23 -11.69
N THR A 60 -2.50 -20.13 -12.43
CA THR A 60 -2.19 -18.90 -13.18
C THR A 60 -3.25 -18.60 -14.22
N ARG A 61 -3.62 -19.56 -15.05
CA ARG A 61 -4.64 -19.35 -16.08
C ARG A 61 -6.03 -19.12 -15.51
N GLY A 62 -6.37 -19.77 -14.39
CA GLY A 62 -7.69 -19.66 -13.77
C GLY A 62 -7.86 -18.41 -12.90
N LEU A 63 -6.89 -18.06 -12.09
CA LEU A 63 -7.05 -17.00 -11.06
C LEU A 63 -6.38 -15.67 -11.41
N LEU A 64 -5.30 -15.67 -12.20
CA LEU A 64 -4.59 -14.42 -12.55
C LEU A 64 -5.51 -13.39 -13.24
N PRO A 65 -6.43 -13.75 -14.16
CA PRO A 65 -7.37 -12.79 -14.73
C PRO A 65 -8.22 -12.09 -13.68
N TYR A 66 -8.64 -12.78 -12.61
CA TYR A 66 -9.42 -12.17 -11.51
C TYR A 66 -8.56 -11.25 -10.65
N VAL A 67 -7.31 -11.60 -10.42
CA VAL A 67 -6.35 -10.72 -9.72
C VAL A 67 -6.14 -9.44 -10.52
N VAL A 68 -6.00 -9.53 -11.85
CA VAL A 68 -5.88 -8.34 -12.71
C VAL A 68 -7.18 -7.55 -12.73
N ALA A 69 -8.32 -8.21 -12.88
CA ALA A 69 -9.64 -7.57 -12.89
C ALA A 69 -9.95 -6.86 -11.57
N SER A 70 -9.45 -7.35 -10.43
CA SER A 70 -9.65 -6.67 -9.14
C SER A 70 -9.13 -5.24 -9.13
N GLN A 71 -8.12 -4.91 -9.94
CA GLN A 71 -7.57 -3.55 -10.02
C GLN A 71 -8.44 -2.58 -10.83
N THR A 72 -9.43 -3.07 -11.57
CA THR A 72 -10.37 -2.21 -12.28
C THR A 72 -11.46 -1.64 -11.37
N VAL A 73 -11.62 -2.23 -10.19
CA VAL A 73 -12.61 -1.77 -9.21
C VAL A 73 -12.07 -0.55 -8.47
N PRO A 74 -12.76 0.60 -8.52
CA PRO A 74 -12.31 1.81 -7.84
C PRO A 74 -12.27 1.59 -6.33
N ILE A 75 -11.09 1.73 -5.74
CA ILE A 75 -10.90 1.52 -4.29
C ILE A 75 -11.80 2.43 -3.43
N LEU A 76 -12.04 3.66 -3.88
CA LEU A 76 -12.95 4.60 -3.22
C LEU A 76 -14.40 4.09 -3.13
N ALA A 77 -14.82 3.24 -4.06
CA ALA A 77 -16.15 2.63 -4.03
C ALA A 77 -16.23 1.46 -3.04
N ILE A 78 -15.14 0.71 -2.88
CA ILE A 78 -15.07 -0.47 -1.99
C ILE A 78 -14.75 -0.06 -0.54
N ALA A 79 -13.98 1.00 -0.35
CA ALA A 79 -13.49 1.41 0.97
C ALA A 79 -14.61 1.56 2.03
N PRO A 80 -15.76 2.19 1.77
CA PRO A 80 -16.86 2.27 2.74
C PRO A 80 -17.41 0.89 3.11
N MET A 81 -17.47 -0.06 2.16
CA MET A 81 -17.96 -1.42 2.43
C MET A 81 -17.01 -2.16 3.38
N ILE A 82 -15.70 -2.05 3.15
CA ILE A 82 -14.68 -2.64 4.03
C ILE A 82 -14.82 -2.06 5.43
N VAL A 83 -14.97 -0.75 5.56
CA VAL A 83 -15.17 -0.08 6.84
C VAL A 83 -16.40 -0.61 7.58
N ILE A 84 -17.54 -0.75 6.89
CA ILE A 84 -18.77 -1.29 7.47
C ILE A 84 -18.58 -2.74 7.93
N TRP A 85 -17.95 -3.57 7.12
CA TRP A 85 -17.70 -4.98 7.47
C TRP A 85 -16.76 -5.11 8.66
N MET A 86 -15.66 -4.35 8.68
CA MET A 86 -14.72 -4.35 9.80
C MET A 86 -15.36 -3.82 11.08
N SER A 87 -16.18 -2.77 10.98
CA SER A 87 -16.93 -2.23 12.12
C SER A 87 -17.89 -3.27 12.70
N ARG A 88 -18.66 -3.95 11.86
CA ARG A 88 -19.57 -5.03 12.31
C ARG A 88 -18.85 -6.21 12.93
N ALA A 89 -17.63 -6.50 12.47
CA ALA A 89 -16.78 -7.54 13.03
C ALA A 89 -16.06 -7.11 14.33
N GLY A 90 -16.26 -5.88 14.81
CA GLY A 90 -15.55 -5.34 15.97
C GLY A 90 -14.06 -5.06 15.73
N ALA A 91 -13.65 -4.96 14.47
CA ALA A 91 -12.25 -4.84 14.03
C ALA A 91 -12.01 -3.57 13.20
N ILE A 92 -12.63 -2.45 13.58
CA ILE A 92 -12.56 -1.18 12.82
C ILE A 92 -11.14 -0.69 12.60
N ASP A 93 -10.21 -0.92 13.55
CA ASP A 93 -8.80 -0.55 13.47
C ASP A 93 -8.04 -1.25 12.32
N TRP A 94 -8.62 -2.32 11.76
CA TRP A 94 -8.08 -3.05 10.63
C TRP A 94 -8.65 -2.59 9.29
N ALA A 95 -9.67 -1.73 9.27
CA ALA A 95 -10.29 -1.28 8.03
C ALA A 95 -9.28 -0.59 7.10
N VAL A 96 -8.52 0.39 7.62
CA VAL A 96 -7.50 1.11 6.84
C VAL A 96 -6.35 0.18 6.42
N PRO A 97 -5.75 -0.65 7.29
CA PRO A 97 -4.76 -1.65 6.89
C PRO A 97 -5.25 -2.62 5.81
N VAL A 98 -6.50 -3.07 5.84
CA VAL A 98 -7.06 -3.97 4.81
C VAL A 98 -7.17 -3.27 3.46
N ILE A 99 -7.58 -1.99 3.44
CA ILE A 99 -7.64 -1.18 2.22
C ILE A 99 -6.22 -0.96 1.66
N ALA A 100 -5.24 -0.66 2.52
CA ALA A 100 -3.85 -0.54 2.11
C ALA A 100 -3.28 -1.87 1.58
N ALA A 101 -3.62 -3.00 2.22
CA ALA A 101 -3.23 -4.34 1.76
C ALA A 101 -3.80 -4.67 0.38
N TYR A 102 -5.03 -4.24 0.08
CA TYR A 102 -5.65 -4.42 -1.23
C TYR A 102 -4.87 -3.73 -2.35
N LEU A 103 -4.33 -2.52 -2.13
CA LEU A 103 -3.49 -1.86 -3.13
C LEU A 103 -2.08 -2.46 -3.22
N THR A 104 -1.60 -3.07 -2.13
CA THR A 104 -0.25 -3.64 -2.02
C THR A 104 -0.15 -5.02 -2.69
N PHE A 105 -1.15 -5.91 -2.50
CA PHE A 105 -1.01 -7.32 -2.91
C PHE A 105 -0.80 -7.49 -4.42
N PHE A 106 -1.43 -6.66 -5.22
CA PHE A 106 -1.37 -6.80 -6.68
C PHE A 106 0.03 -6.57 -7.25
N PRO A 107 0.71 -5.41 -7.04
CA PRO A 107 2.05 -5.23 -7.55
C PRO A 107 3.01 -6.29 -7.00
N VAL A 108 2.90 -6.68 -5.71
CA VAL A 108 3.72 -7.76 -5.17
C VAL A 108 3.48 -9.06 -5.92
N THR A 109 2.22 -9.45 -6.17
CA THR A 109 1.90 -10.68 -6.91
C THR A 109 2.48 -10.64 -8.32
N ILE A 110 2.23 -9.58 -9.07
CA ILE A 110 2.57 -9.52 -10.49
C ILE A 110 4.09 -9.44 -10.72
N TYR A 111 4.78 -8.55 -10.01
CA TYR A 111 6.23 -8.41 -10.21
C TYR A 111 7.00 -9.61 -9.66
N THR A 112 6.58 -10.18 -8.54
CA THR A 112 7.18 -11.42 -8.02
C THR A 112 6.96 -12.58 -8.98
N LEU A 113 5.73 -12.76 -9.50
CA LEU A 113 5.44 -13.80 -10.49
C LEU A 113 6.31 -13.65 -11.74
N ARG A 114 6.43 -12.43 -12.27
CA ARG A 114 7.34 -12.14 -13.40
C ARG A 114 8.77 -12.56 -13.09
N GLY A 115 9.29 -12.21 -11.91
CA GLY A 115 10.63 -12.58 -11.48
C GLY A 115 10.81 -14.10 -11.38
N LEU A 116 9.85 -14.81 -10.77
CA LEU A 116 9.90 -16.27 -10.62
C LEU A 116 9.79 -17.03 -11.96
N THR A 117 9.20 -16.40 -12.97
CA THR A 117 9.00 -17.01 -14.30
C THR A 117 9.99 -16.51 -15.37
N SER A 118 10.86 -15.54 -15.05
CA SER A 118 11.85 -14.96 -15.98
C SER A 118 13.16 -15.77 -16.09
N VAL A 119 13.21 -16.95 -15.49
CA VAL A 119 14.38 -17.81 -15.51
C VAL A 119 14.59 -18.36 -16.93
N PRO A 120 15.84 -18.33 -17.48
CA PRO A 120 16.16 -18.92 -18.77
C PRO A 120 15.84 -20.42 -18.82
N THR A 121 15.29 -20.89 -19.95
CA THR A 121 14.94 -22.30 -20.14
C THR A 121 16.15 -23.22 -19.99
N THR A 122 17.31 -22.80 -20.48
CA THR A 122 18.58 -23.53 -20.35
C THR A 122 18.97 -23.79 -18.89
N ALA A 123 18.71 -22.82 -17.99
CA ALA A 123 18.98 -23.00 -16.55
C ALA A 123 17.99 -23.98 -15.91
N LEU A 124 16.74 -24.00 -16.37
CA LEU A 124 15.74 -24.96 -15.90
C LEU A 124 16.11 -26.39 -16.40
N GLU A 125 16.43 -26.55 -17.65
CA GLU A 125 16.88 -27.83 -18.25
C GLU A 125 18.13 -28.38 -17.53
N LEU A 126 19.06 -27.50 -17.16
CA LEU A 126 20.22 -27.88 -16.36
C LEU A 126 19.82 -28.42 -14.99
N MET A 127 18.93 -27.76 -14.30
CA MET A 127 18.41 -28.23 -12.98
C MET A 127 17.67 -29.58 -13.14
N GLU A 128 16.92 -29.75 -14.21
CA GLU A 128 16.24 -31.01 -14.52
C GLU A 128 17.22 -32.14 -14.82
N SER A 129 18.32 -31.87 -15.51
CA SER A 129 19.39 -32.88 -15.79
C SER A 129 20.06 -33.37 -14.50
N TYR A 130 20.07 -32.55 -13.44
CA TYR A 130 20.52 -32.95 -12.12
C TYR A 130 19.41 -33.57 -11.26
N ALA A 131 18.24 -33.89 -11.85
CA ALA A 131 17.06 -34.40 -11.14
C ALA A 131 16.64 -33.53 -9.95
N ALA A 132 16.81 -32.21 -10.04
CA ALA A 132 16.46 -31.28 -8.98
C ALA A 132 14.95 -31.28 -8.72
N SER A 133 14.58 -31.33 -7.45
CA SER A 133 13.19 -31.23 -7.02
C SER A 133 12.60 -29.84 -7.28
N ARG A 134 11.28 -29.74 -7.36
CA ARG A 134 10.57 -28.44 -7.53
C ARG A 134 10.93 -27.44 -6.44
N ARG A 135 11.21 -27.89 -5.21
CA ARG A 135 11.64 -27.03 -4.11
C ARG A 135 13.06 -26.48 -4.37
N GLU A 136 13.97 -27.32 -4.83
CA GLU A 136 15.32 -26.88 -5.17
C GLU A 136 15.33 -25.88 -6.32
N ILE A 137 14.54 -26.10 -7.36
CA ILE A 137 14.36 -25.15 -8.46
C ILE A 137 13.83 -23.81 -7.94
N LEU A 138 12.84 -23.83 -7.02
CA LEU A 138 12.29 -22.60 -6.43
C LEU A 138 13.36 -21.83 -5.64
N PHE A 139 13.99 -22.48 -4.66
CA PHE A 139 14.87 -21.79 -3.72
C PHE A 139 16.27 -21.52 -4.27
N LYS A 140 16.81 -22.43 -5.12
CA LYS A 140 18.19 -22.29 -5.65
C LYS A 140 18.25 -21.52 -6.97
N LEU A 141 17.16 -21.47 -7.75
CA LEU A 141 17.16 -20.84 -9.07
C LEU A 141 16.14 -19.71 -9.19
N ARG A 142 14.84 -20.00 -9.03
CA ARG A 142 13.78 -19.02 -9.31
C ARG A 142 13.78 -17.85 -8.34
N LEU A 143 13.90 -18.11 -7.03
CA LEU A 143 13.84 -17.07 -6.02
C LEU A 143 15.05 -16.12 -6.07
N PRO A 144 16.30 -16.59 -6.16
CA PRO A 144 17.44 -15.69 -6.37
C PRO A 144 17.34 -14.87 -7.66
N ASN A 145 16.90 -15.49 -8.77
CA ASN A 145 16.68 -14.77 -10.03
C ASN A 145 15.58 -13.70 -9.93
N ALA A 146 14.58 -13.92 -9.07
CA ALA A 146 13.45 -13.01 -8.89
C ALA A 146 13.74 -11.81 -7.97
N LEU A 147 14.84 -11.82 -7.22
CA LEU A 147 15.15 -10.79 -6.22
C LEU A 147 15.03 -9.35 -6.75
N PRO A 148 15.57 -8.99 -7.93
CA PRO A 148 15.45 -7.62 -8.45
C PRO A 148 13.99 -7.20 -8.65
N GLN A 149 13.14 -8.11 -9.16
CA GLN A 149 11.72 -7.87 -9.38
C GLN A 149 10.95 -7.82 -8.06
N ILE A 150 11.33 -8.63 -7.07
CA ILE A 150 10.75 -8.59 -5.72
C ILE A 150 11.04 -7.24 -5.06
N PHE A 151 12.28 -6.75 -5.12
CA PHE A 151 12.60 -5.43 -4.58
C PHE A 151 11.84 -4.30 -5.30
N THR A 152 11.70 -4.40 -6.62
CA THR A 152 10.87 -3.46 -7.40
C THR A 152 9.40 -3.52 -6.95
N ALA A 153 8.86 -4.73 -6.75
CA ALA A 153 7.52 -4.94 -6.25
C ALA A 153 7.32 -4.27 -4.88
N LEU A 154 8.26 -4.49 -3.95
CA LEU A 154 8.19 -3.93 -2.60
C LEU A 154 8.22 -2.40 -2.62
N LYS A 155 9.09 -1.79 -3.44
CA LYS A 155 9.14 -0.32 -3.59
C LYS A 155 7.82 0.25 -4.09
N ILE A 156 7.27 -0.28 -5.19
CA ILE A 156 5.99 0.18 -5.74
C ILE A 156 4.88 -0.01 -4.70
N SER A 157 4.87 -1.14 -4.01
CA SER A 157 3.85 -1.48 -3.01
C SER A 157 3.95 -0.64 -1.74
N ALA A 158 5.14 -0.19 -1.35
CA ALA A 158 5.31 0.74 -0.24
C ALA A 158 4.54 2.04 -0.48
N THR A 159 4.75 2.66 -1.64
CA THR A 159 3.98 3.86 -2.03
C THR A 159 2.48 3.56 -2.15
N ALA A 160 2.10 2.44 -2.76
CA ALA A 160 0.70 2.05 -2.90
C ALA A 160 0.00 1.85 -1.54
N SER A 161 0.71 1.33 -0.53
CA SER A 161 0.15 1.15 0.81
C SER A 161 -0.14 2.47 1.52
N VAL A 162 0.73 3.48 1.38
CA VAL A 162 0.50 4.83 1.93
C VAL A 162 -0.70 5.47 1.26
N VAL A 163 -0.79 5.40 -0.07
CA VAL A 163 -1.95 5.90 -0.82
C VAL A 163 -3.23 5.18 -0.38
N GLY A 164 -3.16 3.85 -0.21
CA GLY A 164 -4.28 3.04 0.28
C GLY A 164 -4.70 3.41 1.69
N ALA A 165 -3.76 3.69 2.58
CA ALA A 165 -4.06 4.14 3.94
C ALA A 165 -4.77 5.50 3.93
N ILE A 166 -4.24 6.49 3.20
CA ILE A 166 -4.86 7.83 3.07
C ILE A 166 -6.30 7.72 2.52
N ILE A 167 -6.50 6.92 1.46
CA ILE A 167 -7.82 6.69 0.88
C ILE A 167 -8.75 5.98 1.87
N GLY A 168 -8.23 4.98 2.59
CA GLY A 168 -9.00 4.20 3.57
C GLY A 168 -9.44 5.02 4.78
N GLU A 169 -8.69 6.03 5.15
CA GLU A 169 -9.02 6.95 6.25
C GLU A 169 -10.26 7.81 5.94
N LEU A 170 -10.50 8.16 4.66
CA LEU A 170 -11.60 9.06 4.29
C LEU A 170 -12.98 8.56 4.74
N PRO A 171 -13.39 7.29 4.51
CA PRO A 171 -14.68 6.77 4.95
C PRO A 171 -14.63 6.11 6.34
N SER A 172 -13.47 6.00 6.98
CA SER A 172 -13.27 5.15 8.17
C SER A 172 -13.94 5.67 9.43
N GLY A 173 -14.20 6.99 9.52
CA GLY A 173 -14.65 7.64 10.75
C GLY A 173 -13.58 7.69 11.85
N ILE A 174 -12.35 7.25 11.58
CA ILE A 174 -11.21 7.36 12.50
C ILE A 174 -10.84 8.84 12.64
N GLN A 175 -10.55 9.27 13.87
CA GLN A 175 -10.33 10.69 14.18
C GLN A 175 -8.93 11.20 13.80
N ASN A 176 -7.97 10.31 13.51
CA ASN A 176 -6.57 10.65 13.28
C ASN A 176 -6.03 9.98 12.01
N GLY A 177 -5.38 10.76 11.17
CA GLY A 177 -4.75 10.31 9.93
C GLY A 177 -4.63 11.44 8.90
N MET A 178 -3.72 11.28 7.94
CA MET A 178 -3.46 12.28 6.90
C MET A 178 -4.64 12.46 5.95
N GLY A 179 -5.37 11.38 5.63
CA GLY A 179 -6.59 11.46 4.81
C GLY A 179 -7.67 12.30 5.48
N ILE A 180 -7.89 12.10 6.78
CA ILE A 180 -8.82 12.91 7.58
C ILE A 180 -8.34 14.36 7.69
N ALA A 181 -7.05 14.60 7.91
CA ALA A 181 -6.49 15.94 7.96
C ALA A 181 -6.72 16.69 6.64
N ILE A 182 -6.44 16.04 5.49
CA ILE A 182 -6.72 16.60 4.16
C ILE A 182 -8.20 16.91 4.00
N LEU A 183 -9.08 15.98 4.36
CA LEU A 183 -10.53 16.17 4.26
C LEU A 183 -11.02 17.36 5.10
N ASN A 184 -10.57 17.44 6.36
CA ASN A 184 -10.95 18.50 7.27
C ASN A 184 -10.50 19.88 6.80
N PHE A 185 -9.24 20.04 6.42
CA PHE A 185 -8.75 21.32 5.90
C PHE A 185 -9.35 21.67 4.54
N SER A 186 -9.68 20.69 3.70
CA SER A 186 -10.37 20.94 2.42
C SER A 186 -11.78 21.54 2.62
N ARG A 187 -12.51 21.17 3.68
CA ARG A 187 -13.82 21.76 4.02
C ARG A 187 -13.72 23.25 4.36
N TYR A 188 -12.58 23.67 4.90
CA TYR A 188 -12.30 25.07 5.28
C TYR A 188 -11.35 25.76 4.29
N TYR A 189 -11.25 25.27 3.06
CA TYR A 189 -10.32 25.79 2.06
C TYR A 189 -10.43 27.31 1.86
N ASN A 190 -11.64 27.85 1.77
CA ASN A 190 -11.87 29.27 1.56
C ASN A 190 -11.42 30.15 2.74
N GLN A 191 -11.29 29.58 3.94
CA GLN A 191 -10.86 30.32 5.15
C GLN A 191 -9.34 30.27 5.32
N SER A 192 -8.70 29.16 4.96
CA SER A 192 -7.26 28.98 5.12
C SER A 192 -6.67 28.03 4.04
N PRO A 193 -6.56 28.49 2.78
CA PRO A 193 -5.98 27.71 1.69
C PRO A 193 -4.58 27.14 1.99
N PRO A 194 -3.66 27.87 2.66
CA PRO A 194 -2.31 27.38 2.92
C PRO A 194 -2.26 26.07 3.72
N ARG A 195 -3.21 25.83 4.63
CA ARG A 195 -3.24 24.63 5.47
C ARG A 195 -3.50 23.34 4.68
N VAL A 196 -4.33 23.41 3.65
CA VAL A 196 -4.60 22.27 2.77
C VAL A 196 -3.32 21.88 2.03
N TRP A 197 -2.62 22.87 1.46
CA TRP A 197 -1.37 22.63 0.77
C TRP A 197 -0.27 22.11 1.69
N ALA A 198 -0.14 22.67 2.91
CA ALA A 198 0.77 22.16 3.92
C ALA A 198 0.51 20.69 4.25
N THR A 199 -0.75 20.30 4.40
CA THR A 199 -1.14 18.91 4.68
C THR A 199 -0.82 17.98 3.50
N ILE A 200 -1.08 18.42 2.26
CA ILE A 200 -0.75 17.65 1.05
C ILE A 200 0.77 17.45 0.92
N PHE A 201 1.57 18.50 1.16
CA PHE A 201 3.04 18.37 1.15
C PHE A 201 3.53 17.43 2.25
N ALA A 202 2.97 17.50 3.47
CA ALA A 202 3.30 16.57 4.54
C ALA A 202 2.95 15.12 4.18
N ALA A 203 1.79 14.87 3.57
CA ALA A 203 1.41 13.55 3.09
C ALA A 203 2.37 13.01 2.01
N GLY A 204 2.82 13.87 1.09
CA GLY A 204 3.83 13.54 0.09
C GLY A 204 5.18 13.16 0.72
N LEU A 205 5.62 13.90 1.74
CA LEU A 205 6.86 13.59 2.47
C LEU A 205 6.78 12.24 3.18
N ILE A 206 5.64 11.89 3.78
CA ILE A 206 5.44 10.58 4.42
C ILE A 206 5.55 9.46 3.38
N GLY A 207 4.95 9.63 2.20
CA GLY A 207 5.08 8.69 1.11
C GLY A 207 6.52 8.51 0.63
N MET A 208 7.29 9.60 0.55
CA MET A 208 8.71 9.56 0.18
C MET A 208 9.58 8.90 1.24
N LEU A 209 9.29 9.11 2.54
CA LEU A 209 10.05 8.49 3.64
C LEU A 209 9.81 6.98 3.74
N PHE A 210 8.67 6.50 3.28
CA PHE A 210 8.33 5.07 3.30
C PHE A 210 8.84 4.32 2.06
N PHE A 211 9.21 5.03 0.99
CA PHE A 211 9.77 4.47 -0.24
C PHE A 211 11.25 4.12 -0.10
#